data_20e8bcaadeca7cf611f1cdbe0b0d79b1
#
_entry.id   20e8bcaadeca7cf611f1cdbe0b0d79b1
#
_cell.length_a   1.000
_cell.length_b   1.000
_cell.length_c   1.000
_cell.angle_alpha   90.00
_cell.angle_beta   90.00
_cell.angle_gamma   90.00
#
_symmetry.space_group_name_H-M   'P 1'
#
loop_
_entity.id
_entity.type
_entity.pdbx_description
1 polymer ?
#
loop_
_entity_poly.entity_id
_entity_poly.type
_entity_poly.pdbx_seq_one_letter_code
_entity_poly.pdbx_strand_id
1 'polypeptide(L)'
;MESILKNKHIILGITGSIAAYKAAYIIRALVKKGAEVQVVITPAGKEFITPLTLSTLSSHPVISEFFSNRDGTWNSHVDLGLWADVMLIAPATASTIGKMANGVADNMLITTYLSCKAPVFIAPAMDLDMFAHPSTQQNLERLRSFGNRIIEPAEGELASHLVGKGRMEEPDKIVATLEDFFTSQRQLEKKKIVITAGPTYEKIDPVRFIGNYSSGKMGFALAEVCAQQGAEVILIAGPVSLKTKHPNIKRIDVESAEEMYQAAMTAFPEADAGILCAAVADYRPDIQAAEKIKRETEGEMTLRLVPNKDIAASLGAIKQQGQILVGFALETNDEAVHAERKLKRKNLDFIVLNSLRDAGAGFRCDTNKISIIDKEGELTTYPLKNKQEVAVDIVNKLAMLLI
;
A
#
# COMPACT_ATOMS: atom_id res chain seq x y z
N MET A 1 -18.99 -7.74 12.79
CA MET A 1 -17.88 -7.42 11.86
C MET A 1 -16.99 -6.38 12.52
N GLU A 2 -15.70 -6.53 12.42
CA GLU A 2 -14.73 -5.55 12.89
C GLU A 2 -14.81 -4.30 12.03
N SER A 3 -14.67 -3.10 12.62
CA SER A 3 -14.74 -1.85 11.85
C SER A 3 -13.55 -1.73 10.89
N ILE A 4 -13.79 -1.24 9.67
CA ILE A 4 -12.77 -0.93 8.66
C ILE A 4 -11.76 0.12 9.15
N LEU A 5 -12.17 0.96 10.10
CA LEU A 5 -11.33 2.02 10.68
C LEU A 5 -10.45 1.53 11.85
N LYS A 6 -10.58 0.26 12.28
CA LYS A 6 -9.75 -0.27 13.36
C LYS A 6 -8.26 -0.18 13.03
N ASN A 7 -7.47 0.35 13.97
CA ASN A 7 -6.03 0.60 13.85
C ASN A 7 -5.65 1.53 12.67
N LYS A 8 -6.59 2.34 12.17
CA LYS A 8 -6.28 3.38 11.19
C LYS A 8 -5.83 4.65 11.88
N HIS A 9 -4.76 5.24 11.40
CA HIS A 9 -4.16 6.46 11.89
C HIS A 9 -4.73 7.68 11.14
N ILE A 10 -5.48 8.52 11.84
CA ILE A 10 -6.16 9.66 11.24
C ILE A 10 -5.65 10.97 11.85
N ILE A 11 -5.05 11.84 11.03
CA ILE A 11 -4.80 13.22 11.42
C ILE A 11 -6.11 14.00 11.26
N LEU A 12 -6.61 14.61 12.33
CA LEU A 12 -7.74 15.52 12.28
C LEU A 12 -7.25 16.97 12.41
N GLY A 13 -7.31 17.70 11.31
CA GLY A 13 -7.02 19.13 11.24
C GLY A 13 -8.25 19.95 11.62
N ILE A 14 -8.14 20.86 12.61
CA ILE A 14 -9.24 21.70 13.07
C ILE A 14 -8.89 23.17 12.86
N THR A 15 -9.78 23.92 12.21
CA THR A 15 -9.58 25.34 11.91
C THR A 15 -10.62 26.23 12.57
N GLY A 16 -10.41 27.56 12.52
CA GLY A 16 -11.22 28.56 13.24
C GLY A 16 -12.60 28.78 12.63
N SER A 17 -13.55 27.93 12.98
CA SER A 17 -14.96 28.02 12.57
C SER A 17 -15.85 27.61 13.74
N ILE A 18 -17.04 28.15 13.81
CA ILE A 18 -18.07 27.70 14.76
C ILE A 18 -18.34 26.21 14.63
N ALA A 19 -18.20 25.64 13.44
CA ALA A 19 -18.35 24.21 13.18
C ALA A 19 -17.29 23.33 13.88
N ALA A 20 -16.27 23.92 14.53
CA ALA A 20 -15.25 23.17 15.28
C ALA A 20 -15.84 22.30 16.40
N TYR A 21 -17.02 22.65 16.97
CA TYR A 21 -17.69 21.78 17.94
C TYR A 21 -18.01 20.39 17.39
N LYS A 22 -18.26 20.27 16.08
CA LYS A 22 -18.53 18.97 15.42
C LYS A 22 -17.30 18.06 15.44
N ALA A 23 -16.07 18.59 15.54
CA ALA A 23 -14.86 17.79 15.65
C ALA A 23 -14.87 16.85 16.85
N ALA A 24 -15.49 17.26 17.98
CA ALA A 24 -15.66 16.39 19.13
C ALA A 24 -16.48 15.13 18.82
N TYR A 25 -17.53 15.26 18.02
CA TYR A 25 -18.34 14.12 17.57
C TYR A 25 -17.59 13.25 16.58
N ILE A 26 -16.84 13.85 15.64
CA ILE A 26 -15.99 13.14 14.69
C ILE A 26 -14.95 12.29 15.43
N ILE A 27 -14.22 12.87 16.39
CA ILE A 27 -13.23 12.14 17.20
C ILE A 27 -13.89 10.95 17.90
N ARG A 28 -15.01 11.16 18.60
CA ARG A 28 -15.71 10.07 19.28
C ARG A 28 -16.17 8.97 18.35
N ALA A 29 -16.68 9.30 17.15
CA ALA A 29 -17.12 8.33 16.19
C ALA A 29 -15.94 7.49 15.63
N LEU A 30 -14.81 8.14 15.31
CA LEU A 30 -13.60 7.49 14.85
C LEU A 30 -12.99 6.57 15.90
N VAL A 31 -12.82 7.06 17.15
CA VAL A 31 -12.25 6.28 18.26
C VAL A 31 -13.15 5.10 18.63
N LYS A 32 -14.49 5.26 18.62
CA LYS A 32 -15.44 4.16 18.83
C LYS A 32 -15.29 3.04 17.78
N LYS A 33 -14.87 3.40 16.57
CA LYS A 33 -14.61 2.46 15.46
C LYS A 33 -13.19 1.90 15.49
N GLY A 34 -12.39 2.24 16.53
CA GLY A 34 -11.04 1.73 16.75
C GLY A 34 -9.94 2.44 15.98
N ALA A 35 -10.22 3.63 15.43
CA ALA A 35 -9.18 4.47 14.82
C ALA A 35 -8.34 5.18 15.90
N GLU A 36 -7.08 5.44 15.59
CA GLU A 36 -6.20 6.34 16.35
C GLU A 36 -6.27 7.74 15.74
N VAL A 37 -6.61 8.74 16.56
CA VAL A 37 -6.83 10.11 16.09
C VAL A 37 -5.81 11.06 16.69
N GLN A 38 -4.96 11.65 15.85
CA GLN A 38 -4.05 12.73 16.21
C GLN A 38 -4.63 14.08 15.77
N VAL A 39 -4.93 14.94 16.72
CA VAL A 39 -5.48 16.27 16.43
C VAL A 39 -4.37 17.28 16.18
N VAL A 40 -4.49 18.02 15.07
CA VAL A 40 -3.67 19.20 14.75
C VAL A 40 -4.60 20.39 14.60
N ILE A 41 -4.48 21.39 15.49
CA ILE A 41 -5.38 22.54 15.53
C ILE A 41 -4.64 23.83 15.15
N THR A 42 -5.29 24.70 14.36
CA THR A 42 -4.76 26.04 14.09
C THR A 42 -4.90 26.96 15.30
N PRO A 43 -4.07 28.04 15.42
CA PRO A 43 -4.27 29.05 16.47
C PRO A 43 -5.72 29.55 16.55
N ALA A 44 -6.33 29.90 15.42
CA ALA A 44 -7.74 30.32 15.37
C ALA A 44 -8.72 29.21 15.79
N GLY A 45 -8.40 27.96 15.59
CA GLY A 45 -9.25 26.83 16.03
C GLY A 45 -9.39 26.73 17.55
N LYS A 46 -8.36 27.13 18.29
CA LYS A 46 -8.35 27.12 19.78
C LYS A 46 -9.37 28.07 20.38
N GLU A 47 -9.76 29.11 19.64
CA GLU A 47 -10.79 30.06 20.09
C GLU A 47 -12.22 29.48 20.06
N PHE A 48 -12.43 28.40 19.29
CA PHE A 48 -13.75 27.76 19.13
C PHE A 48 -13.91 26.47 19.91
N ILE A 49 -12.81 25.75 20.16
CA ILE A 49 -12.81 24.51 20.93
C ILE A 49 -11.47 24.33 21.65
N THR A 50 -11.52 23.93 22.92
CA THR A 50 -10.30 23.85 23.72
C THR A 50 -9.46 22.59 23.39
N PRO A 51 -8.13 22.70 23.39
CA PRO A 51 -7.24 21.53 23.28
C PRO A 51 -7.53 20.46 24.35
N LEU A 52 -7.92 20.86 25.56
CA LEU A 52 -8.27 19.94 26.63
C LEU A 52 -9.44 19.01 26.27
N THR A 53 -10.50 19.56 25.67
CA THR A 53 -11.65 18.76 25.20
C THR A 53 -11.21 17.75 24.16
N LEU A 54 -10.41 18.19 23.19
CA LEU A 54 -9.96 17.37 22.07
C LEU A 54 -8.99 16.26 22.51
N SER A 55 -8.03 16.57 23.38
CA SER A 55 -7.08 15.57 23.89
C SER A 55 -7.75 14.52 24.76
N THR A 56 -8.76 14.91 25.55
CA THR A 56 -9.54 13.96 26.35
C THR A 56 -10.31 12.98 25.46
N LEU A 57 -10.84 13.45 24.34
CA LEU A 57 -11.62 12.61 23.42
C LEU A 57 -10.76 11.71 22.52
N SER A 58 -9.59 12.19 22.09
CA SER A 58 -8.67 11.44 21.23
C SER A 58 -7.69 10.55 22.01
N SER A 59 -7.53 10.79 23.32
CA SER A 59 -6.49 10.18 24.18
C SER A 59 -5.05 10.54 23.77
N HIS A 60 -4.89 11.57 22.93
CA HIS A 60 -3.59 12.06 22.46
C HIS A 60 -3.44 13.56 22.72
N PRO A 61 -2.22 14.06 22.99
CA PRO A 61 -1.96 15.49 23.06
C PRO A 61 -2.34 16.20 21.74
N VAL A 62 -2.95 17.38 21.86
CA VAL A 62 -3.29 18.21 20.69
C VAL A 62 -2.04 18.98 20.24
N ILE A 63 -1.74 18.91 18.96
CA ILE A 63 -0.61 19.64 18.36
C ILE A 63 -1.12 20.93 17.74
N SER A 64 -0.53 22.06 18.09
CA SER A 64 -0.88 23.37 17.52
C SER A 64 0.33 24.19 17.09
N GLU A 65 1.46 23.96 17.73
CA GLU A 65 2.69 24.72 17.54
C GLU A 65 3.84 23.80 17.11
N PHE A 66 4.82 24.37 16.42
CA PHE A 66 6.04 23.63 16.05
C PHE A 66 6.86 23.25 17.27
N PHE A 67 6.90 24.11 18.27
CA PHE A 67 7.72 23.92 19.47
C PHE A 67 6.81 23.80 20.70
N SER A 68 6.90 22.68 21.40
CA SER A 68 6.14 22.44 22.63
C SER A 68 6.78 23.12 23.83
N ASN A 69 8.11 23.15 23.88
CA ASN A 69 8.92 23.72 24.93
C ASN A 69 10.09 24.54 24.32
N ARG A 70 10.80 25.30 25.15
CA ARG A 70 12.00 26.04 24.71
C ARG A 70 13.30 25.25 24.94
N ASP A 71 13.21 23.94 24.99
CA ASP A 71 14.32 23.01 25.27
C ASP A 71 14.91 22.34 24.00
N GLY A 72 14.47 22.79 22.81
CA GLY A 72 14.87 22.20 21.53
C GLY A 72 13.99 21.05 21.07
N THR A 73 13.00 20.61 21.86
CA THR A 73 12.01 19.64 21.41
C THR A 73 11.00 20.31 20.47
N TRP A 74 10.65 19.62 19.39
CA TRP A 74 9.71 20.11 18.38
C TRP A 74 8.77 19.02 17.90
N ASN A 75 7.60 19.43 17.40
CA ASN A 75 6.62 18.52 16.81
C ASN A 75 6.99 18.30 15.33
N SER A 76 7.38 17.07 14.98
CA SER A 76 7.77 16.74 13.62
C SER A 76 6.54 16.60 12.71
N HIS A 77 6.36 17.56 11.81
CA HIS A 77 5.31 17.48 10.78
C HIS A 77 5.56 16.35 9.77
N VAL A 78 6.83 15.97 9.57
CA VAL A 78 7.21 14.85 8.69
C VAL A 78 6.77 13.53 9.30
N ASP A 79 7.04 13.31 10.59
CA ASP A 79 6.65 12.07 11.27
C ASP A 79 5.12 11.94 11.34
N LEU A 80 4.40 13.04 11.55
CA LEU A 80 2.94 13.06 11.48
C LEU A 80 2.45 12.68 10.07
N GLY A 81 3.04 13.26 9.03
CA GLY A 81 2.67 12.96 7.64
C GLY A 81 2.97 11.51 7.22
N LEU A 82 4.00 10.89 7.83
CA LEU A 82 4.34 9.48 7.60
C LEU A 82 3.51 8.51 8.43
N TRP A 83 3.04 8.94 9.60
CA TRP A 83 2.20 8.14 10.50
C TRP A 83 0.77 7.98 9.99
N ALA A 84 0.24 8.96 9.26
CA ALA A 84 -1.15 9.00 8.87
C ALA A 84 -1.52 8.03 7.75
N ASP A 85 -2.63 7.32 7.91
CA ASP A 85 -3.34 6.62 6.81
C ASP A 85 -4.26 7.58 6.04
N VAL A 86 -4.79 8.61 6.72
CA VAL A 86 -5.65 9.67 6.17
C VAL A 86 -5.45 10.96 6.95
N MET A 87 -5.51 12.10 6.25
CA MET A 87 -5.64 13.41 6.87
C MET A 87 -7.03 13.99 6.55
N LEU A 88 -7.80 14.29 7.59
CA LEU A 88 -9.11 14.94 7.51
C LEU A 88 -9.00 16.36 8.06
N ILE A 89 -9.40 17.36 7.28
CA ILE A 89 -9.47 18.76 7.73
C ILE A 89 -10.95 19.14 7.90
N ALA A 90 -11.41 19.16 9.15
CA ALA A 90 -12.81 19.35 9.50
C ALA A 90 -12.97 20.11 10.84
N PRO A 91 -13.44 21.35 10.82
CA PRO A 91 -13.81 22.17 9.68
C PRO A 91 -12.62 22.73 8.92
N ALA A 92 -12.80 23.00 7.60
CA ALA A 92 -11.85 23.73 6.77
C ALA A 92 -12.42 25.10 6.40
N THR A 93 -11.84 26.18 6.93
CA THR A 93 -12.23 27.56 6.61
C THR A 93 -11.70 28.00 5.24
N ALA A 94 -12.30 29.03 4.64
CA ALA A 94 -11.81 29.66 3.41
C ALA A 94 -10.34 30.09 3.51
N SER A 95 -9.90 30.63 4.65
CA SER A 95 -8.49 30.97 4.91
C SER A 95 -7.58 29.76 4.81
N THR A 96 -7.94 28.64 5.45
CA THR A 96 -7.14 27.41 5.42
C THR A 96 -7.12 26.82 3.99
N ILE A 97 -8.26 26.75 3.32
CA ILE A 97 -8.37 26.28 1.93
C ILE A 97 -7.47 27.12 1.01
N GLY A 98 -7.49 28.44 1.15
CA GLY A 98 -6.63 29.34 0.38
C GLY A 98 -5.14 29.10 0.64
N LYS A 99 -4.73 28.92 1.90
CA LYS A 99 -3.35 28.62 2.28
C LYS A 99 -2.89 27.27 1.74
N MET A 100 -3.69 26.23 1.87
CA MET A 100 -3.41 24.90 1.32
C MET A 100 -3.23 24.95 -0.21
N ALA A 101 -4.15 25.61 -0.91
CA ALA A 101 -4.13 25.72 -2.37
C ALA A 101 -2.90 26.48 -2.90
N ASN A 102 -2.32 27.37 -2.09
CA ASN A 102 -1.18 28.22 -2.48
C ASN A 102 0.12 27.87 -1.74
N GLY A 103 0.14 26.83 -0.91
CA GLY A 103 1.35 26.35 -0.22
C GLY A 103 1.85 27.31 0.86
N VAL A 104 0.98 28.08 1.52
CA VAL A 104 1.36 29.05 2.56
C VAL A 104 1.47 28.35 3.90
N ALA A 105 2.67 27.83 4.22
CA ALA A 105 2.96 27.04 5.41
C ALA A 105 3.26 27.90 6.65
N ASP A 106 2.29 28.68 7.12
CA ASP A 106 2.43 29.61 8.22
C ASP A 106 2.00 29.04 9.60
N ASN A 107 1.58 27.79 9.63
CA ASN A 107 1.18 27.10 10.87
C ASN A 107 1.40 25.59 10.76
N MET A 108 1.35 24.91 11.90
CA MET A 108 1.61 23.47 12.01
C MET A 108 0.70 22.62 11.11
N LEU A 109 -0.59 22.97 11.00
CA LEU A 109 -1.55 22.22 10.19
C LEU A 109 -1.19 22.24 8.71
N ILE A 110 -0.91 23.41 8.15
CA ILE A 110 -0.57 23.54 6.71
C ILE A 110 0.78 22.88 6.43
N THR A 111 1.75 23.03 7.32
CA THR A 111 3.06 22.36 7.15
C THR A 111 2.93 20.85 7.18
N THR A 112 2.10 20.31 8.08
CA THR A 112 1.79 18.87 8.10
C THR A 112 1.09 18.44 6.80
N TYR A 113 0.12 19.22 6.31
CA TYR A 113 -0.55 18.96 5.03
C TYR A 113 0.44 18.86 3.86
N LEU A 114 1.38 19.80 3.76
CA LEU A 114 2.37 19.82 2.66
C LEU A 114 3.38 18.66 2.72
N SER A 115 3.59 18.07 3.88
CA SER A 115 4.47 16.90 4.06
C SER A 115 3.71 15.56 4.11
N CYS A 116 2.38 15.58 4.14
CA CYS A 116 1.54 14.40 4.23
C CYS A 116 1.47 13.68 2.89
N LYS A 117 1.77 12.37 2.90
CA LYS A 117 1.62 11.49 1.73
C LYS A 117 0.28 10.75 1.72
N ALA A 118 -0.42 10.73 2.85
CA ALA A 118 -1.73 10.10 2.96
C ALA A 118 -2.80 10.90 2.20
N PRO A 119 -3.88 10.26 1.73
CA PRO A 119 -5.02 10.94 1.15
C PRO A 119 -5.60 11.99 2.08
N VAL A 120 -5.90 13.18 1.54
CA VAL A 120 -6.42 14.31 2.31
C VAL A 120 -7.88 14.55 1.98
N PHE A 121 -8.71 14.60 3.01
CA PHE A 121 -10.12 14.94 2.95
C PHE A 121 -10.34 16.32 3.56
N ILE A 122 -11.15 17.15 2.91
CA ILE A 122 -11.39 18.52 3.32
C ILE A 122 -12.91 18.74 3.43
N ALA A 123 -13.37 19.10 4.62
CA ALA A 123 -14.76 19.44 4.91
C ALA A 123 -14.91 20.97 5.06
N PRO A 124 -15.30 21.71 4.00
CA PRO A 124 -15.45 23.15 4.05
C PRO A 124 -16.53 23.59 5.06
N ALA A 125 -16.27 24.71 5.74
CA ALA A 125 -17.21 25.35 6.66
C ALA A 125 -17.06 26.87 6.62
N MET A 126 -18.03 27.54 6.02
CA MET A 126 -18.06 29.01 5.87
C MET A 126 -19.46 29.48 5.52
N ASP A 127 -19.67 30.80 5.53
CA ASP A 127 -20.91 31.38 5.07
C ASP A 127 -21.15 31.13 3.55
N LEU A 128 -22.40 31.16 3.12
CA LEU A 128 -22.81 30.81 1.77
C LEU A 128 -22.13 31.70 0.69
N ASP A 129 -22.03 33.02 0.92
CA ASP A 129 -21.40 33.93 -0.04
C ASP A 129 -19.88 33.71 -0.10
N MET A 130 -19.25 33.38 1.02
CA MET A 130 -17.85 32.99 1.06
C MET A 130 -17.61 31.66 0.31
N PHE A 131 -18.53 30.70 0.43
CA PHE A 131 -18.42 29.45 -0.31
C PHE A 131 -18.62 29.66 -1.81
N ALA A 132 -19.61 30.47 -2.21
CA ALA A 132 -19.88 30.79 -3.61
C ALA A 132 -18.82 31.71 -4.24
N HIS A 133 -17.97 32.37 -3.43
CA HIS A 133 -16.99 33.33 -3.95
C HIS A 133 -16.03 32.68 -4.94
N PRO A 134 -15.76 33.31 -6.10
CA PRO A 134 -14.91 32.72 -7.14
C PRO A 134 -13.54 32.25 -6.65
N SER A 135 -12.89 32.99 -5.73
CA SER A 135 -11.59 32.58 -5.19
C SER A 135 -11.68 31.31 -4.36
N THR A 136 -12.78 31.11 -3.62
CA THR A 136 -12.99 29.89 -2.84
C THR A 136 -13.18 28.69 -3.78
N GLN A 137 -14.01 28.86 -4.81
CA GLN A 137 -14.24 27.79 -5.80
C GLN A 137 -12.97 27.44 -6.56
N GLN A 138 -12.19 28.45 -7.00
CA GLN A 138 -10.89 28.22 -7.65
C GLN A 138 -9.90 27.48 -6.74
N ASN A 139 -9.84 27.83 -5.46
CA ASN A 139 -8.98 27.14 -4.51
C ASN A 139 -9.42 25.69 -4.29
N LEU A 140 -10.72 25.42 -4.20
CA LEU A 140 -11.25 24.06 -4.09
C LEU A 140 -10.94 23.22 -5.34
N GLU A 141 -11.12 23.77 -6.54
CA GLU A 141 -10.74 23.10 -7.79
C GLU A 141 -9.23 22.81 -7.86
N ARG A 142 -8.41 23.76 -7.45
CA ARG A 142 -6.97 23.57 -7.36
C ARG A 142 -6.60 22.45 -6.38
N LEU A 143 -7.24 22.39 -5.22
CA LEU A 143 -7.04 21.31 -4.25
C LEU A 143 -7.49 19.95 -4.81
N ARG A 144 -8.61 19.90 -5.56
CA ARG A 144 -9.02 18.67 -6.28
C ARG A 144 -7.96 18.24 -7.30
N SER A 145 -7.38 19.19 -8.05
CA SER A 145 -6.31 18.88 -9.02
C SER A 145 -5.03 18.35 -8.38
N PHE A 146 -4.80 18.62 -7.08
CA PHE A 146 -3.71 18.03 -6.29
C PHE A 146 -4.04 16.64 -5.72
N GLY A 147 -5.25 16.11 -6.00
CA GLY A 147 -5.72 14.82 -5.51
C GLY A 147 -6.43 14.87 -4.16
N ASN A 148 -6.67 16.06 -3.61
CA ASN A 148 -7.46 16.19 -2.37
C ASN A 148 -8.95 15.92 -2.63
N ARG A 149 -9.60 15.31 -1.64
CA ARG A 149 -11.02 14.94 -1.70
C ARG A 149 -11.85 15.94 -0.91
N ILE A 150 -12.73 16.67 -1.61
CA ILE A 150 -13.62 17.63 -0.97
C ILE A 150 -14.89 16.91 -0.54
N ILE A 151 -15.19 16.97 0.77
CA ILE A 151 -16.49 16.56 1.31
C ILE A 151 -17.41 17.76 1.15
N GLU A 152 -18.38 17.66 0.25
CA GLU A 152 -19.27 18.76 -0.07
C GLU A 152 -20.00 19.28 1.19
N PRO A 153 -20.06 20.58 1.40
CA PRO A 153 -20.80 21.14 2.52
C PRO A 153 -22.31 20.88 2.35
N ALA A 154 -22.98 20.63 3.48
CA ALA A 154 -24.42 20.46 3.52
C ALA A 154 -25.15 21.79 3.22
N GLU A 155 -26.37 21.66 2.72
CA GLU A 155 -27.33 22.77 2.63
C GLU A 155 -28.13 22.86 3.95
N GLY A 156 -28.42 24.08 4.39
CA GLY A 156 -29.22 24.33 5.58
C GLY A 156 -29.01 25.72 6.16
N GLU A 157 -29.61 25.96 7.31
CA GLU A 157 -29.42 27.20 8.05
C GLU A 157 -27.98 27.31 8.56
N LEU A 158 -27.37 28.45 8.31
CA LEU A 158 -26.02 28.83 8.73
C LEU A 158 -26.06 29.64 10.04
N ALA A 159 -24.92 29.84 10.68
CA ALA A 159 -24.83 30.66 11.88
C ALA A 159 -25.24 32.16 11.64
N SER A 160 -25.20 32.57 10.39
CA SER A 160 -25.70 33.89 9.91
C SER A 160 -27.22 33.95 9.71
N HIS A 161 -27.96 32.87 10.01
CA HIS A 161 -29.40 32.70 9.72
C HIS A 161 -29.76 32.67 8.24
N LEU A 162 -28.75 32.67 7.36
CA LEU A 162 -28.96 32.44 5.93
C LEU A 162 -29.13 30.95 5.66
N VAL A 163 -29.89 30.61 4.65
CA VAL A 163 -30.10 29.21 4.23
C VAL A 163 -29.40 28.95 2.89
N GLY A 164 -28.48 28.00 2.88
CA GLY A 164 -27.75 27.67 1.67
C GLY A 164 -26.61 26.66 1.89
N LYS A 165 -25.77 26.55 0.86
CA LYS A 165 -24.60 25.66 0.86
C LYS A 165 -23.39 26.34 1.51
N GLY A 166 -22.79 25.72 2.52
CA GLY A 166 -21.63 26.26 3.24
C GLY A 166 -21.43 25.63 4.62
N ARG A 167 -22.48 25.01 5.14
CA ARG A 167 -22.46 24.31 6.42
C ARG A 167 -21.60 23.05 6.31
N MET A 168 -20.61 22.88 7.24
CA MET A 168 -19.84 21.65 7.30
C MET A 168 -20.78 20.43 7.38
N GLU A 169 -20.50 19.41 6.59
CA GLU A 169 -21.24 18.14 6.59
C GLU A 169 -21.34 17.54 8.01
N GLU A 170 -22.34 16.70 8.22
CA GLU A 170 -22.58 16.10 9.54
C GLU A 170 -21.49 15.07 9.89
N PRO A 171 -21.10 14.97 11.17
CA PRO A 171 -20.03 14.08 11.63
C PRO A 171 -20.17 12.63 11.15
N ASP A 172 -21.37 12.08 11.22
CA ASP A 172 -21.62 10.69 10.81
C ASP A 172 -21.39 10.47 9.32
N LYS A 173 -21.77 11.43 8.47
CA LYS A 173 -21.54 11.35 7.04
C LYS A 173 -20.05 11.54 6.68
N ILE A 174 -19.34 12.42 7.40
CA ILE A 174 -17.88 12.57 7.24
C ILE A 174 -17.18 11.25 7.56
N VAL A 175 -17.55 10.61 8.67
CA VAL A 175 -16.97 9.33 9.07
C VAL A 175 -17.35 8.23 8.09
N ALA A 176 -18.60 8.18 7.60
CA ALA A 176 -19.03 7.24 6.56
C ALA A 176 -18.22 7.41 5.27
N THR A 177 -17.92 8.65 4.84
CA THR A 177 -17.08 8.93 3.67
C THR A 177 -15.67 8.33 3.83
N LEU A 178 -15.10 8.36 5.04
CA LEU A 178 -13.81 7.72 5.30
C LEU A 178 -13.94 6.19 5.30
N GLU A 179 -15.03 5.62 5.85
CA GLU A 179 -15.29 4.19 5.78
C GLU A 179 -15.44 3.70 4.34
N ASP A 180 -16.20 4.41 3.52
CA ASP A 180 -16.38 4.10 2.10
C ASP A 180 -15.04 4.16 1.35
N PHE A 181 -14.22 5.15 1.68
CA PHE A 181 -12.87 5.24 1.12
C PHE A 181 -12.02 4.01 1.47
N PHE A 182 -11.92 3.64 2.74
CA PHE A 182 -11.14 2.48 3.15
C PHE A 182 -11.76 1.17 2.63
N THR A 183 -13.08 1.09 2.51
CA THR A 183 -13.77 -0.06 1.91
C THR A 183 -13.44 -0.17 0.43
N SER A 184 -13.45 0.93 -0.31
CA SER A 184 -13.07 0.95 -1.73
C SER A 184 -11.60 0.58 -1.98
N GLN A 185 -10.74 0.68 -0.97
CA GLN A 185 -9.36 0.19 -1.03
C GLN A 185 -9.27 -1.34 -0.83
N ARG A 186 -10.35 -2.01 -0.38
CA ARG A 186 -10.39 -3.47 -0.19
C ARG A 186 -10.91 -4.18 -1.44
N GLN A 187 -10.26 -3.99 -2.56
CA GLN A 187 -10.67 -4.58 -3.84
C GLN A 187 -10.54 -6.12 -3.88
N LEU A 188 -9.76 -6.70 -2.95
CA LEU A 188 -9.49 -8.13 -2.87
C LEU A 188 -10.18 -8.80 -1.67
N GLU A 189 -11.22 -8.19 -1.11
CA GLU A 189 -11.96 -8.78 0.01
C GLU A 189 -12.53 -10.15 -0.38
N LYS A 190 -12.37 -11.13 0.51
CA LYS A 190 -12.75 -12.55 0.31
C LYS A 190 -12.01 -13.27 -0.82
N LYS A 191 -11.01 -12.66 -1.46
CA LYS A 191 -10.16 -13.33 -2.43
C LYS A 191 -9.03 -14.07 -1.72
N LYS A 192 -8.71 -15.27 -2.18
CA LYS A 192 -7.58 -16.06 -1.72
C LYS A 192 -6.45 -16.00 -2.75
N ILE A 193 -5.26 -15.57 -2.33
CA ILE A 193 -4.13 -15.34 -3.24
C ILE A 193 -2.93 -16.14 -2.77
N VAL A 194 -2.36 -16.94 -3.67
CA VAL A 194 -1.10 -17.66 -3.44
C VAL A 194 0.05 -16.86 -4.03
N ILE A 195 1.09 -16.62 -3.23
CA ILE A 195 2.27 -15.86 -3.66
C ILE A 195 3.54 -16.68 -3.37
N THR A 196 4.38 -16.89 -4.39
CA THR A 196 5.73 -17.44 -4.19
C THR A 196 6.74 -16.30 -4.04
N ALA A 197 7.67 -16.41 -3.09
CA ALA A 197 8.64 -15.35 -2.81
C ALA A 197 10.02 -15.93 -2.41
N GLY A 198 11.07 -15.14 -2.61
CA GLY A 198 12.43 -15.54 -2.23
C GLY A 198 13.12 -16.43 -3.24
N PRO A 199 14.34 -16.90 -2.94
CA PRO A 199 15.06 -17.88 -3.74
C PRO A 199 14.62 -19.30 -3.37
N THR A 200 15.05 -20.31 -4.17
CA THR A 200 15.15 -21.69 -3.72
C THR A 200 16.62 -22.09 -3.61
N TYR A 201 16.92 -23.00 -2.70
CA TYR A 201 18.26 -23.56 -2.47
C TYR A 201 18.25 -25.03 -2.79
N GLU A 202 19.02 -25.38 -3.84
CA GLU A 202 19.16 -26.75 -4.30
C GLU A 202 20.46 -27.33 -3.72
N LYS A 203 20.34 -28.13 -2.68
CA LYS A 203 21.50 -28.63 -1.94
C LYS A 203 22.43 -29.50 -2.79
N ILE A 204 23.71 -29.17 -2.78
CA ILE A 204 24.79 -30.02 -3.27
C ILE A 204 25.22 -31.02 -2.17
N ASP A 205 25.37 -30.48 -0.95
CA ASP A 205 25.68 -31.19 0.26
C ASP A 205 25.11 -30.44 1.49
N PRO A 206 25.27 -30.86 2.74
CA PRO A 206 24.73 -30.16 3.91
C PRO A 206 25.21 -28.73 4.11
N VAL A 207 26.23 -28.27 3.35
CA VAL A 207 26.86 -26.96 3.51
C VAL A 207 26.69 -26.07 2.30
N ARG A 208 26.60 -26.63 1.09
CA ARG A 208 26.61 -25.90 -0.19
C ARG A 208 25.34 -26.16 -0.97
N PHE A 209 24.90 -25.12 -1.68
CA PHE A 209 23.71 -25.16 -2.51
C PHE A 209 23.88 -24.32 -3.79
N ILE A 210 23.04 -24.56 -4.78
CA ILE A 210 22.79 -23.71 -5.94
C ILE A 210 21.54 -22.88 -5.65
N GLY A 211 21.58 -21.58 -5.91
CA GLY A 211 20.43 -20.70 -5.67
C GLY A 211 20.61 -19.34 -6.31
N ASN A 212 19.56 -18.54 -6.27
CA ASN A 212 19.50 -17.20 -6.84
C ASN A 212 19.71 -16.11 -5.76
N TYR A 213 20.16 -14.92 -6.18
CA TYR A 213 20.40 -13.78 -5.28
C TYR A 213 19.12 -13.08 -4.79
N SER A 214 17.95 -13.69 -4.92
CA SER A 214 16.69 -13.07 -4.50
C SER A 214 16.66 -12.81 -3.00
N SER A 215 16.22 -11.61 -2.62
CA SER A 215 16.01 -11.24 -1.22
C SER A 215 14.55 -11.46 -0.75
N GLY A 216 13.63 -11.80 -1.65
CA GLY A 216 12.20 -11.95 -1.38
C GLY A 216 11.41 -10.64 -1.23
N LYS A 217 12.07 -9.47 -1.16
CA LYS A 217 11.43 -8.17 -0.87
C LYS A 217 10.19 -7.90 -1.73
N MET A 218 10.22 -8.20 -3.03
CA MET A 218 9.08 -7.94 -3.92
C MET A 218 7.86 -8.82 -3.59
N GLY A 219 8.08 -10.14 -3.42
CA GLY A 219 6.98 -11.06 -3.07
C GLY A 219 6.37 -10.76 -1.69
N PHE A 220 7.19 -10.32 -0.72
CA PHE A 220 6.69 -9.89 0.59
C PHE A 220 5.90 -8.58 0.49
N ALA A 221 6.34 -7.60 -0.31
CA ALA A 221 5.59 -6.37 -0.56
C ALA A 221 4.22 -6.67 -1.22
N LEU A 222 4.19 -7.57 -2.20
CA LEU A 222 2.94 -8.05 -2.82
C LEU A 222 2.00 -8.69 -1.80
N ALA A 223 2.52 -9.55 -0.92
CA ALA A 223 1.73 -10.19 0.12
C ALA A 223 1.09 -9.18 1.08
N GLU A 224 1.88 -8.20 1.54
CA GLU A 224 1.38 -7.14 2.42
C GLU A 224 0.30 -6.28 1.72
N VAL A 225 0.50 -5.89 0.45
CA VAL A 225 -0.49 -5.08 -0.30
C VAL A 225 -1.77 -5.89 -0.55
N CYS A 226 -1.68 -7.15 -0.96
CA CYS A 226 -2.86 -8.01 -1.14
C CYS A 226 -3.65 -8.15 0.17
N ALA A 227 -2.97 -8.38 1.28
CA ALA A 227 -3.59 -8.50 2.60
C ALA A 227 -4.22 -7.17 3.07
N GLN A 228 -3.57 -6.02 2.83
CA GLN A 228 -4.13 -4.70 3.08
C GLN A 228 -5.39 -4.43 2.26
N GLN A 229 -5.46 -4.96 1.02
CA GLN A 229 -6.65 -4.89 0.17
C GLN A 229 -7.71 -5.95 0.52
N GLY A 230 -7.54 -6.68 1.63
CA GLY A 230 -8.54 -7.59 2.19
C GLY A 230 -8.40 -9.05 1.79
N ALA A 231 -7.40 -9.42 0.97
CA ALA A 231 -7.19 -10.81 0.58
C ALA A 231 -6.73 -11.70 1.74
N GLU A 232 -7.08 -12.99 1.66
CA GLU A 232 -6.39 -14.06 2.38
C GLU A 232 -5.16 -14.49 1.56
N VAL A 233 -3.97 -14.33 2.11
CA VAL A 233 -2.72 -14.60 1.40
C VAL A 233 -2.04 -15.85 1.92
N ILE A 234 -1.70 -16.77 1.02
CA ILE A 234 -0.78 -17.88 1.28
C ILE A 234 0.57 -17.49 0.67
N LEU A 235 1.52 -17.15 1.53
CA LEU A 235 2.88 -16.76 1.12
C LEU A 235 3.82 -17.97 1.24
N ILE A 236 4.22 -18.54 0.12
CA ILE A 236 5.19 -19.61 0.04
C ILE A 236 6.57 -18.98 -0.11
N ALA A 237 7.36 -19.01 0.96
CA ALA A 237 8.60 -18.27 1.06
C ALA A 237 9.82 -19.20 1.07
N GLY A 238 10.72 -19.03 0.11
CA GLY A 238 12.06 -19.60 0.16
C GLY A 238 12.91 -18.98 1.27
N PRO A 239 14.18 -19.41 1.45
CA PRO A 239 15.03 -19.01 2.58
C PRO A 239 15.34 -17.51 2.56
N VAL A 240 14.62 -16.74 3.38
CA VAL A 240 14.79 -15.28 3.57
C VAL A 240 14.55 -14.89 5.02
N SER A 241 15.21 -13.82 5.47
CA SER A 241 15.07 -13.30 6.84
C SER A 241 13.87 -12.40 7.06
N LEU A 242 13.15 -12.05 6.00
CA LEU A 242 11.97 -11.18 6.06
C LEU A 242 10.84 -11.84 6.88
N LYS A 243 10.05 -10.99 7.54
CA LYS A 243 8.88 -11.43 8.33
C LYS A 243 7.63 -10.71 7.84
N THR A 244 6.48 -11.35 7.97
CA THR A 244 5.16 -10.75 7.76
C THR A 244 4.51 -10.48 9.12
N LYS A 245 3.70 -9.43 9.22
CA LYS A 245 2.97 -9.07 10.45
C LYS A 245 1.45 -9.08 10.24
N HIS A 246 0.99 -9.03 8.99
CA HIS A 246 -0.44 -8.93 8.70
C HIS A 246 -1.17 -10.25 9.02
N PRO A 247 -2.30 -10.22 9.78
CA PRO A 247 -3.00 -11.43 10.22
C PRO A 247 -3.55 -12.27 9.07
N ASN A 248 -3.85 -11.66 7.92
CA ASN A 248 -4.38 -12.35 6.74
C ASN A 248 -3.29 -13.03 5.90
N ILE A 249 -2.02 -13.02 6.34
CA ILE A 249 -0.93 -13.69 5.63
C ILE A 249 -0.55 -14.98 6.36
N LYS A 250 -0.85 -16.13 5.74
CA LYS A 250 -0.37 -17.43 6.17
C LYS A 250 0.92 -17.75 5.42
N ARG A 251 2.05 -17.75 6.14
CA ARG A 251 3.35 -18.07 5.58
C ARG A 251 3.63 -19.57 5.63
N ILE A 252 4.19 -20.10 4.54
CA ILE A 252 4.71 -21.46 4.41
C ILE A 252 6.18 -21.31 4.01
N ASP A 253 7.09 -21.76 4.90
CA ASP A 253 8.52 -21.74 4.61
C ASP A 253 8.92 -23.01 3.87
N VAL A 254 9.70 -22.84 2.80
CA VAL A 254 10.23 -23.91 1.95
C VAL A 254 11.71 -23.65 1.68
N GLU A 255 12.47 -24.68 1.34
CA GLU A 255 13.89 -24.54 1.03
C GLU A 255 14.18 -24.78 -0.46
N SER A 256 13.63 -25.81 -1.04
CA SER A 256 13.91 -26.24 -2.41
C SER A 256 12.80 -25.87 -3.41
N ALA A 257 13.13 -25.95 -4.70
CA ALA A 257 12.15 -25.80 -5.78
C ALA A 257 11.06 -26.88 -5.73
N GLU A 258 11.40 -28.11 -5.32
CA GLU A 258 10.41 -29.18 -5.18
C GLU A 258 9.43 -28.90 -4.04
N GLU A 259 9.91 -28.44 -2.88
CA GLU A 259 9.02 -28.06 -1.76
C GLU A 259 8.11 -26.89 -2.15
N MET A 260 8.65 -25.87 -2.84
CA MET A 260 7.86 -24.74 -3.34
C MET A 260 6.81 -25.20 -4.35
N TYR A 261 7.18 -26.12 -5.25
CA TYR A 261 6.27 -26.73 -6.21
C TYR A 261 5.11 -27.44 -5.51
N GLN A 262 5.39 -28.31 -4.54
CA GLN A 262 4.36 -29.05 -3.80
C GLN A 262 3.42 -28.13 -3.03
N ALA A 263 3.97 -27.11 -2.34
CA ALA A 263 3.18 -26.13 -1.63
C ALA A 263 2.27 -25.31 -2.57
N ALA A 264 2.80 -24.89 -3.73
CA ALA A 264 2.04 -24.14 -4.73
C ALA A 264 0.93 -25.00 -5.37
N MET A 265 1.23 -26.24 -5.75
CA MET A 265 0.25 -27.18 -6.32
C MET A 265 -0.88 -27.54 -5.33
N THR A 266 -0.58 -27.54 -4.04
CA THR A 266 -1.58 -27.79 -2.99
C THR A 266 -2.48 -26.57 -2.75
N ALA A 267 -1.90 -25.36 -2.76
CA ALA A 267 -2.62 -24.15 -2.39
C ALA A 267 -3.41 -23.52 -3.54
N PHE A 268 -2.91 -23.59 -4.78
CA PHE A 268 -3.47 -22.86 -5.92
C PHE A 268 -4.87 -23.32 -6.37
N PRO A 269 -5.26 -24.62 -6.33
CA PRO A 269 -6.60 -25.05 -6.77
C PRO A 269 -7.76 -24.37 -6.05
N GLU A 270 -7.55 -23.92 -4.79
CA GLU A 270 -8.56 -23.21 -3.99
C GLU A 270 -8.38 -21.69 -3.99
N ALA A 271 -7.43 -21.16 -4.76
CA ALA A 271 -7.13 -19.74 -4.79
C ALA A 271 -7.82 -19.05 -5.97
N ASP A 272 -8.15 -17.76 -5.80
CA ASP A 272 -8.63 -16.91 -6.90
C ASP A 272 -7.47 -16.46 -7.80
N ALA A 273 -6.26 -16.34 -7.24
CA ALA A 273 -5.08 -15.96 -8.01
C ALA A 273 -3.77 -16.55 -7.46
N GLY A 274 -2.80 -16.66 -8.38
CA GLY A 274 -1.40 -16.97 -8.07
C GLY A 274 -0.44 -15.90 -8.58
N ILE A 275 0.49 -15.44 -7.74
CA ILE A 275 1.56 -14.49 -8.10
C ILE A 275 2.91 -15.21 -7.94
N LEU A 276 3.56 -15.48 -9.04
CA LEU A 276 4.80 -16.26 -9.08
C LEU A 276 6.02 -15.33 -9.12
N CYS A 277 6.40 -14.82 -7.94
CA CYS A 277 7.47 -13.82 -7.76
C CYS A 277 8.78 -14.43 -7.24
N ALA A 278 8.82 -15.72 -6.90
CA ALA A 278 10.04 -16.40 -6.45
C ALA A 278 11.08 -16.51 -7.56
N ALA A 279 12.35 -16.45 -7.19
CA ALA A 279 13.47 -16.77 -8.05
C ALA A 279 13.85 -18.25 -7.86
N VAL A 280 13.08 -19.11 -8.49
CA VAL A 280 13.27 -20.57 -8.43
C VAL A 280 14.51 -20.96 -9.27
N ALA A 281 15.31 -21.86 -8.75
CA ALA A 281 16.44 -22.42 -9.51
C ALA A 281 15.92 -23.32 -10.63
N ASP A 282 16.41 -23.12 -11.86
CA ASP A 282 16.02 -23.92 -13.03
C ASP A 282 16.56 -25.37 -12.95
N TYR A 283 17.68 -25.55 -12.26
CA TYR A 283 18.39 -26.83 -12.15
C TYR A 283 18.72 -27.15 -10.70
N ARG A 284 18.75 -28.46 -10.38
CA ARG A 284 19.25 -29.00 -9.12
C ARG A 284 20.31 -30.07 -9.36
N PRO A 285 21.18 -30.35 -8.38
CA PRO A 285 22.06 -31.52 -8.45
C PRO A 285 21.25 -32.82 -8.60
N ASP A 286 21.68 -33.69 -9.51
CA ASP A 286 21.06 -35.02 -9.73
C ASP A 286 21.14 -35.86 -8.45
N ILE A 287 22.28 -35.80 -7.76
CA ILE A 287 22.53 -36.46 -6.51
C ILE A 287 22.96 -35.43 -5.44
N GLN A 288 22.24 -35.42 -4.35
CA GLN A 288 22.62 -34.65 -3.14
C GLN A 288 23.51 -35.52 -2.27
N ALA A 289 24.72 -35.04 -1.94
CA ALA A 289 25.61 -35.74 -1.00
C ALA A 289 25.06 -35.65 0.43
N ALA A 290 25.04 -36.81 1.14
CA ALA A 290 24.60 -36.88 2.53
C ALA A 290 25.59 -36.23 3.50
N GLU A 291 26.87 -36.19 3.13
CA GLU A 291 27.95 -35.58 3.90
C GLU A 291 28.62 -34.45 3.10
N LYS A 292 29.30 -33.54 3.82
CA LYS A 292 30.08 -32.47 3.19
C LYS A 292 31.15 -33.07 2.27
N ILE A 293 31.12 -32.76 0.98
CA ILE A 293 32.13 -33.18 0.01
C ILE A 293 33.47 -32.56 0.41
N LYS A 294 34.45 -33.41 0.72
CA LYS A 294 35.80 -32.96 1.06
C LYS A 294 36.56 -32.60 -0.20
N ARG A 295 37.39 -31.54 -0.14
CA ARG A 295 38.32 -31.21 -1.21
C ARG A 295 39.42 -32.26 -1.25
N GLU A 296 39.45 -33.03 -2.28
CA GLU A 296 40.61 -33.85 -2.57
C GLU A 296 41.75 -32.99 -3.06
N THR A 297 43.00 -33.41 -2.81
CA THR A 297 44.19 -32.55 -2.90
C THR A 297 44.49 -32.03 -4.31
N GLU A 298 43.98 -32.67 -5.35
CA GLU A 298 44.12 -32.24 -6.77
C GLU A 298 42.93 -32.77 -7.55
N GLY A 299 41.94 -31.93 -7.88
CA GLY A 299 40.86 -32.36 -8.76
C GLY A 299 39.73 -31.33 -8.93
N GLU A 300 39.18 -31.32 -10.11
CA GLU A 300 37.97 -30.62 -10.47
C GLU A 300 36.75 -31.34 -9.89
N MET A 301 35.76 -30.57 -9.41
CA MET A 301 34.47 -31.13 -9.00
C MET A 301 33.46 -30.95 -10.14
N THR A 302 32.95 -32.02 -10.70
CA THR A 302 31.87 -32.00 -11.68
C THR A 302 30.55 -32.27 -11.00
N LEU A 303 29.58 -31.39 -11.24
CA LEU A 303 28.19 -31.56 -10.79
C LEU A 303 27.31 -31.88 -12.00
N ARG A 304 26.61 -33.01 -11.94
CA ARG A 304 25.52 -33.28 -12.88
C ARG A 304 24.27 -32.56 -12.38
N LEU A 305 23.68 -31.71 -13.26
CA LEU A 305 22.47 -30.97 -12.94
C LEU A 305 21.31 -31.53 -13.76
N VAL A 306 20.14 -31.61 -13.12
CA VAL A 306 18.87 -31.99 -13.74
C VAL A 306 17.87 -30.86 -13.59
N PRO A 307 16.93 -30.67 -14.54
CA PRO A 307 15.97 -29.57 -14.47
C PRO A 307 14.98 -29.75 -13.32
N ASN A 308 14.60 -28.64 -12.69
CA ASN A 308 13.50 -28.57 -11.76
C ASN A 308 12.15 -28.52 -12.49
N LYS A 309 11.07 -28.83 -11.78
CA LYS A 309 9.71 -28.67 -12.31
C LYS A 309 9.39 -27.19 -12.52
N ASP A 310 8.78 -26.85 -13.64
CA ASP A 310 8.32 -25.48 -13.93
C ASP A 310 7.00 -25.21 -13.20
N ILE A 311 7.09 -24.55 -12.03
CA ILE A 311 5.93 -24.22 -11.18
C ILE A 311 4.89 -23.43 -11.99
N ALA A 312 5.32 -22.41 -12.74
CA ALA A 312 4.41 -21.56 -13.49
C ALA A 312 3.68 -22.32 -14.62
N ALA A 313 4.37 -23.17 -15.36
CA ALA A 313 3.75 -24.01 -16.38
C ALA A 313 2.78 -25.03 -15.77
N SER A 314 3.14 -25.62 -14.62
CA SER A 314 2.31 -26.61 -13.93
C SER A 314 1.03 -25.98 -13.37
N LEU A 315 1.11 -24.80 -12.75
CA LEU A 315 -0.07 -24.07 -12.28
C LEU A 315 -0.95 -23.60 -13.44
N GLY A 316 -0.33 -23.12 -14.53
CA GLY A 316 -1.05 -22.74 -15.74
C GLY A 316 -1.82 -23.89 -16.40
N ALA A 317 -1.31 -25.13 -16.28
CA ALA A 317 -1.96 -26.33 -16.79
C ALA A 317 -3.22 -26.74 -15.98
N ILE A 318 -3.24 -26.47 -14.67
CA ILE A 318 -4.37 -26.79 -13.79
C ILE A 318 -5.28 -25.59 -13.52
N LYS A 319 -4.95 -24.41 -14.06
CA LYS A 319 -5.71 -23.17 -13.88
C LYS A 319 -7.14 -23.33 -14.34
N GLN A 320 -8.08 -23.00 -13.45
CA GLN A 320 -9.53 -23.04 -13.71
C GLN A 320 -10.03 -21.72 -14.28
N GLN A 321 -11.22 -21.74 -14.86
CA GLN A 321 -11.87 -20.52 -15.34
C GLN A 321 -12.13 -19.56 -14.16
N GLY A 322 -11.77 -18.29 -14.33
CA GLY A 322 -11.87 -17.24 -13.30
C GLY A 322 -10.67 -17.14 -12.39
N GLN A 323 -9.73 -18.10 -12.43
CA GLN A 323 -8.45 -17.95 -11.73
C GLN A 323 -7.46 -17.10 -12.53
N ILE A 324 -6.72 -16.24 -11.84
CA ILE A 324 -5.69 -15.36 -12.43
C ILE A 324 -4.29 -15.87 -12.05
N LEU A 325 -3.40 -15.95 -13.03
CA LEU A 325 -2.02 -16.36 -12.82
C LEU A 325 -1.05 -15.30 -13.31
N VAL A 326 -0.22 -14.78 -12.41
CA VAL A 326 0.74 -13.71 -12.66
C VAL A 326 2.15 -14.26 -12.60
N GLY A 327 2.94 -14.02 -13.66
CA GLY A 327 4.35 -14.40 -13.73
C GLY A 327 5.28 -13.20 -13.57
N PHE A 328 6.53 -13.48 -13.19
CA PHE A 328 7.63 -12.53 -13.21
C PHE A 328 8.69 -13.00 -14.22
N ALA A 329 9.28 -12.06 -14.93
CA ALA A 329 10.44 -12.29 -15.76
C ALA A 329 11.51 -11.24 -15.52
N LEU A 330 12.74 -11.72 -15.40
CA LEU A 330 13.94 -10.93 -15.34
C LEU A 330 14.73 -11.24 -16.61
N GLU A 331 14.75 -10.30 -17.55
CA GLU A 331 15.35 -10.49 -18.87
C GLU A 331 16.49 -9.48 -19.08
N THR A 332 17.42 -9.83 -19.97
CA THR A 332 18.55 -8.98 -20.34
C THR A 332 18.52 -8.51 -21.78
N ASN A 333 17.82 -9.23 -22.67
CA ASN A 333 17.71 -8.95 -24.11
C ASN A 333 16.32 -9.34 -24.61
N ASP A 334 15.78 -8.63 -25.61
CA ASP A 334 14.49 -8.89 -26.29
C ASP A 334 13.33 -9.18 -25.32
N GLU A 335 13.28 -8.37 -24.25
CA GLU A 335 12.49 -8.58 -23.05
C GLU A 335 11.00 -8.82 -23.34
N ALA A 336 10.39 -8.03 -24.25
CA ALA A 336 8.98 -8.14 -24.58
C ALA A 336 8.64 -9.44 -25.32
N VAL A 337 9.44 -9.83 -26.32
CA VAL A 337 9.19 -11.05 -27.13
C VAL A 337 9.31 -12.32 -26.28
N HIS A 338 10.32 -12.37 -25.40
CA HIS A 338 10.50 -13.50 -24.50
C HIS A 338 9.38 -13.59 -23.46
N ALA A 339 8.90 -12.45 -22.97
CA ALA A 339 7.80 -12.40 -22.03
C ALA A 339 6.47 -12.85 -22.63
N GLU A 340 6.12 -12.40 -23.84
CA GLU A 340 4.91 -12.86 -24.53
C GLU A 340 4.93 -14.38 -24.77
N ARG A 341 6.08 -14.94 -25.14
CA ARG A 341 6.22 -16.39 -25.32
C ARG A 341 6.00 -17.13 -24.00
N LYS A 342 6.57 -16.62 -22.87
CA LYS A 342 6.37 -17.18 -21.53
C LYS A 342 4.91 -17.08 -21.11
N LEU A 343 4.27 -15.93 -21.34
CA LEU A 343 2.87 -15.66 -21.02
C LEU A 343 1.95 -16.70 -21.66
N LYS A 344 2.09 -16.91 -22.98
CA LYS A 344 1.29 -17.90 -23.73
C LYS A 344 1.60 -19.35 -23.32
N ARG A 345 2.89 -19.71 -23.23
CA ARG A 345 3.32 -21.07 -22.90
C ARG A 345 2.89 -21.53 -21.51
N LYS A 346 2.87 -20.60 -20.55
CA LYS A 346 2.56 -20.88 -19.14
C LYS A 346 1.14 -20.52 -18.75
N ASN A 347 0.28 -20.15 -19.71
CA ASN A 347 -1.12 -19.74 -19.49
C ASN A 347 -1.28 -18.67 -18.40
N LEU A 348 -0.39 -17.65 -18.44
CA LEU A 348 -0.46 -16.51 -17.53
C LEU A 348 -1.48 -15.48 -18.03
N ASP A 349 -2.06 -14.68 -17.14
CA ASP A 349 -2.96 -13.58 -17.50
C ASP A 349 -2.20 -12.27 -17.68
N PHE A 350 -1.13 -12.07 -16.93
CA PHE A 350 -0.13 -11.04 -17.23
C PHE A 350 1.25 -11.43 -16.67
N ILE A 351 2.27 -10.77 -17.19
CA ILE A 351 3.66 -10.97 -16.77
C ILE A 351 4.29 -9.62 -16.40
N VAL A 352 4.98 -9.60 -15.27
CA VAL A 352 5.71 -8.44 -14.77
C VAL A 352 7.17 -8.58 -15.20
N LEU A 353 7.64 -7.62 -15.98
CA LEU A 353 9.00 -7.55 -16.49
C LEU A 353 9.85 -6.65 -15.61
N ASN A 354 10.99 -7.16 -15.17
CA ASN A 354 12.06 -6.37 -14.57
C ASN A 354 13.25 -6.35 -15.51
N SER A 355 13.85 -5.19 -15.76
CA SER A 355 15.09 -5.06 -16.51
C SER A 355 16.29 -4.93 -15.57
N LEU A 356 17.32 -5.74 -15.78
CA LEU A 356 18.62 -5.56 -15.09
C LEU A 356 19.44 -4.39 -15.63
N ARG A 357 19.02 -3.78 -16.75
CA ARG A 357 19.70 -2.63 -17.37
C ARG A 357 19.37 -1.32 -16.68
N ASP A 358 18.26 -1.24 -15.96
CA ASP A 358 17.84 -0.04 -15.27
C ASP A 358 18.61 0.11 -13.95
N ALA A 359 19.35 1.21 -13.79
CA ALA A 359 20.04 1.53 -12.54
C ALA A 359 19.02 1.63 -11.38
N GLY A 360 19.26 0.89 -10.28
CA GLY A 360 18.36 0.84 -9.13
C GLY A 360 17.24 -0.22 -9.23
N ALA A 361 17.14 -0.95 -10.35
CA ALA A 361 16.25 -2.11 -10.47
C ALA A 361 17.05 -3.40 -10.32
N GLY A 362 16.51 -4.41 -9.61
CA GLY A 362 17.13 -5.72 -9.48
C GLY A 362 17.04 -6.35 -8.10
N PHE A 363 17.79 -7.46 -7.93
CA PHE A 363 17.88 -8.17 -6.66
C PHE A 363 18.55 -7.29 -5.58
N ARG A 364 18.05 -7.33 -4.35
CA ARG A 364 18.56 -6.59 -3.17
C ARG A 364 18.33 -5.07 -3.15
N CYS A 365 17.96 -4.42 -4.26
CA CYS A 365 17.56 -3.01 -4.26
C CYS A 365 16.20 -2.82 -3.56
N ASP A 366 15.96 -1.63 -3.00
CA ASP A 366 14.67 -1.25 -2.41
C ASP A 366 13.70 -0.67 -3.45
N THR A 367 14.22 -0.31 -4.61
CA THR A 367 13.47 0.21 -5.76
C THR A 367 13.33 -0.84 -6.87
N ASN A 368 12.38 -0.61 -7.76
CA ASN A 368 12.19 -1.39 -8.96
C ASN A 368 11.55 -0.54 -10.07
N LYS A 369 11.84 -0.88 -11.33
CA LYS A 369 11.17 -0.35 -12.51
C LYS A 369 10.59 -1.54 -13.26
N ILE A 370 9.29 -1.51 -13.53
CA ILE A 370 8.60 -2.63 -14.14
C ILE A 370 7.85 -2.22 -15.41
N SER A 371 7.64 -3.20 -16.27
CA SER A 371 6.62 -3.17 -17.31
C SER A 371 5.69 -4.38 -17.15
N ILE A 372 4.41 -4.21 -17.43
CA ILE A 372 3.41 -5.29 -17.40
C ILE A 372 2.98 -5.55 -18.84
N ILE A 373 3.00 -6.82 -19.24
CA ILE A 373 2.38 -7.28 -20.49
C ILE A 373 1.23 -8.21 -20.11
N ASP A 374 0.03 -7.92 -20.60
CA ASP A 374 -1.14 -8.76 -20.39
C ASP A 374 -1.35 -9.76 -21.55
N LYS A 375 -2.37 -10.60 -21.42
CA LYS A 375 -2.66 -11.65 -22.40
C LYS A 375 -3.13 -11.11 -23.76
N GLU A 376 -3.62 -9.86 -23.80
CA GLU A 376 -3.96 -9.12 -25.01
C GLU A 376 -2.73 -8.53 -25.71
N GLY A 377 -1.55 -8.54 -25.06
CA GLY A 377 -0.29 -7.99 -25.56
C GLY A 377 -0.11 -6.50 -25.24
N GLU A 378 -0.96 -5.92 -24.40
CA GLU A 378 -0.81 -4.52 -23.98
C GLU A 378 0.38 -4.38 -23.05
N LEU A 379 1.30 -3.45 -23.42
CA LEU A 379 2.49 -3.13 -22.61
C LEU A 379 2.27 -1.82 -21.84
N THR A 380 2.22 -1.93 -20.53
CA THR A 380 2.19 -0.77 -19.62
C THR A 380 3.51 -0.65 -18.88
N THR A 381 4.19 0.52 -18.98
CA THR A 381 5.47 0.78 -18.32
C THR A 381 5.29 1.73 -17.15
N TYR A 382 5.91 1.41 -16.01
CA TYR A 382 5.87 2.19 -14.78
C TYR A 382 7.25 2.83 -14.51
N PRO A 383 7.29 4.03 -13.92
CA PRO A 383 8.54 4.67 -13.53
C PRO A 383 9.24 3.89 -12.40
N LEU A 384 10.53 4.24 -12.15
CA LEU A 384 11.26 3.72 -11.01
C LEU A 384 10.56 4.15 -9.71
N LYS A 385 10.17 3.18 -8.87
CA LYS A 385 9.48 3.36 -7.60
C LYS A 385 10.07 2.45 -6.53
N ASN A 386 9.73 2.69 -5.26
CA ASN A 386 10.03 1.69 -4.23
C ASN A 386 9.17 0.42 -4.42
N LYS A 387 9.62 -0.71 -3.89
CA LYS A 387 8.97 -2.01 -4.10
C LYS A 387 7.55 -2.08 -3.55
N GLN A 388 7.22 -1.27 -2.54
CA GLN A 388 5.86 -1.19 -2.00
C GLN A 388 4.91 -0.51 -2.99
N GLU A 389 5.33 0.59 -3.59
CA GLU A 389 4.55 1.29 -4.63
C GLU A 389 4.39 0.43 -5.89
N VAL A 390 5.45 -0.29 -6.29
CA VAL A 390 5.39 -1.25 -7.40
C VAL A 390 4.40 -2.39 -7.09
N ALA A 391 4.38 -2.88 -5.85
CA ALA A 391 3.42 -3.89 -5.43
C ALA A 391 1.97 -3.39 -5.55
N VAL A 392 1.71 -2.12 -5.22
CA VAL A 392 0.39 -1.50 -5.40
C VAL A 392 -0.01 -1.48 -6.88
N ASP A 393 0.88 -1.08 -7.79
CA ASP A 393 0.60 -1.08 -9.23
C ASP A 393 0.21 -2.48 -9.74
N ILE A 394 0.96 -3.51 -9.34
CA ILE A 394 0.71 -4.91 -9.74
C ILE A 394 -0.61 -5.43 -9.15
N VAL A 395 -0.85 -5.17 -7.87
CA VAL A 395 -2.07 -5.65 -7.18
C VAL A 395 -3.32 -4.94 -7.70
N ASN A 396 -3.23 -3.67 -8.07
CA ASN A 396 -4.34 -2.96 -8.73
C ASN A 396 -4.69 -3.59 -10.10
N LYS A 397 -3.69 -3.95 -10.94
CA LYS A 397 -3.96 -4.68 -12.20
C LYS A 397 -4.59 -6.05 -11.91
N LEU A 398 -4.12 -6.78 -10.90
CA LEU A 398 -4.71 -8.05 -10.47
C LEU A 398 -6.17 -7.87 -10.03
N ALA A 399 -6.45 -6.88 -9.21
CA ALA A 399 -7.79 -6.60 -8.70
C ALA A 399 -8.79 -6.32 -9.83
N MET A 400 -8.39 -5.56 -10.86
CA MET A 400 -9.22 -5.31 -12.05
C MET A 400 -9.60 -6.58 -12.80
N LEU A 401 -8.78 -7.63 -12.75
CA LEU A 401 -9.04 -8.91 -13.42
C LEU A 401 -9.88 -9.88 -12.56
N LEU A 402 -9.97 -9.63 -11.24
CA LEU A 402 -10.71 -10.47 -10.29
C LEU A 402 -12.13 -9.96 -9.99
N ILE A 403 -12.49 -8.78 -10.53
CA ILE A 403 -13.85 -8.23 -10.47
C ILE A 403 -14.67 -8.85 -11.59
#